data_0f05cb1202bbc91fdcc7998185daa50e
#
_entry.id   0f05cb1202bbc91fdcc7998185daa50e
#
_cell.length_a   1.000
_cell.length_b   1.000
_cell.length_c   1.000
_cell.angle_alpha   90.00
_cell.angle_beta   90.00
_cell.angle_gamma   90.00
#
_symmetry.space_group_name_H-M   'P 1'
#
loop_
_entity.id
_entity.type
_entity.pdbx_description
1 polymer ?
#
loop_
_entity_poly.entity_id
_entity_poly.type
_entity_poly.pdbx_seq_one_letter_code
_entity_poly.pdbx_strand_id
1 'polypeptide(L)'
;MISLLLPCWFRLSGAGPLRRPLLFLSKVFVTHSKLRTIVYIDGFNFYYGQLKDSAYKWLDLTKLFKAILGEENHVVKIKYFTARVQPTDRDPQVNIRQDTYFRALQAYCPEVEIHFGHFLRHKIFAENANPPPSRIEIFKTEEKGSDVNLALHVLNDAWANSYDCAVVVSNDSDLATALQLVKDQHRKVIGLVTPGAPKRKPSWQLKRHASFFTSIRQWALAQSLLPSIIPNTEITKPKTW
;
A
#
# COMPACT_ATOMS: atom_id res chain seq x y z
N MET A 1 1.76 -14.35 -59.72
CA MET A 1 1.07 -13.93 -60.99
C MET A 1 0.31 -12.65 -60.68
N ILE A 2 0.77 -11.63 -61.34
CA ILE A 2 0.41 -10.23 -61.34
C ILE A 2 -0.95 -10.04 -61.91
N SER A 3 -1.79 -9.16 -61.38
CA SER A 3 -2.71 -8.41 -62.20
C SER A 3 -3.04 -7.08 -61.54
N LEU A 4 -2.46 -6.03 -62.14
CA LEU A 4 -2.78 -4.63 -62.00
C LEU A 4 -4.11 -4.34 -62.72
N LEU A 5 -4.95 -3.49 -62.17
CA LEU A 5 -5.90 -2.69 -62.94
C LEU A 5 -5.89 -1.24 -62.41
N LEU A 6 -5.55 -0.35 -63.31
CA LEU A 6 -5.46 1.09 -63.23
C LEU A 6 -6.85 1.77 -63.35
N PRO A 7 -6.95 3.08 -62.99
CA PRO A 7 -8.22 3.76 -62.77
C PRO A 7 -8.80 4.43 -64.04
N CYS A 8 -10.12 4.46 -64.16
CA CYS A 8 -10.81 5.32 -65.09
C CYS A 8 -10.97 6.76 -64.58
N TRP A 9 -10.44 7.68 -65.29
CA TRP A 9 -10.68 9.12 -65.15
C TRP A 9 -12.03 9.48 -65.80
N PHE A 10 -12.94 10.07 -65.02
CA PHE A 10 -14.03 10.88 -65.59
C PHE A 10 -13.93 12.30 -65.06
N ARG A 11 -13.73 13.19 -65.99
CA ARG A 11 -13.67 14.65 -65.83
C ARG A 11 -15.08 15.17 -65.95
N LEU A 12 -15.66 15.78 -64.94
CA LEU A 12 -16.80 16.68 -65.05
C LEU A 12 -16.49 18.02 -64.39
N SER A 13 -16.49 19.04 -65.20
CA SER A 13 -16.38 20.45 -64.86
C SER A 13 -17.65 20.96 -64.18
N GLY A 14 -17.54 21.65 -63.08
CA GLY A 14 -18.65 22.38 -62.46
C GLY A 14 -18.21 22.98 -61.13
N ALA A 15 -17.88 24.28 -61.17
CA ALA A 15 -17.43 25.03 -60.00
C ALA A 15 -18.61 25.33 -59.06
N GLY A 16 -18.51 24.87 -57.84
CA GLY A 16 -19.28 25.34 -56.67
C GLY A 16 -18.39 25.31 -55.45
N PRO A 17 -18.48 26.28 -54.49
CA PRO A 17 -17.59 26.31 -53.34
C PRO A 17 -17.89 25.13 -52.43
N LEU A 18 -16.94 24.22 -52.34
CA LEU A 18 -16.95 23.09 -51.38
C LEU A 18 -17.00 23.65 -49.94
N ARG A 19 -18.20 23.62 -49.35
CA ARG A 19 -18.34 23.72 -47.89
C ARG A 19 -17.62 22.52 -47.30
N ARG A 20 -16.47 22.79 -46.65
CA ARG A 20 -15.79 21.81 -45.82
C ARG A 20 -16.79 21.30 -44.76
N PRO A 21 -17.06 19.98 -44.66
CA PRO A 21 -17.81 19.48 -43.53
C PRO A 21 -16.97 19.76 -42.27
N LEU A 22 -17.54 20.54 -41.35
CA LEU A 22 -17.07 20.62 -39.99
C LEU A 22 -17.14 19.21 -39.37
N LEU A 23 -16.02 18.51 -39.41
CA LEU A 23 -15.82 17.33 -38.61
C LEU A 23 -15.93 17.79 -37.15
N PHE A 24 -17.15 17.63 -36.57
CA PHE A 24 -17.33 17.60 -35.13
C PHE A 24 -16.51 16.44 -34.64
N LEU A 25 -15.27 16.70 -34.23
CA LEU A 25 -14.50 15.82 -33.34
C LEU A 25 -15.27 15.76 -32.02
N SER A 26 -16.24 14.84 -31.97
CA SER A 26 -16.78 14.43 -30.69
C SER A 26 -15.57 13.95 -29.89
N LYS A 27 -15.18 14.72 -28.88
CA LYS A 27 -14.26 14.25 -27.83
C LYS A 27 -14.93 13.01 -27.26
N VAL A 28 -14.50 11.85 -27.70
CA VAL A 28 -14.80 10.60 -27.01
C VAL A 28 -14.14 10.74 -25.66
N PHE A 29 -14.91 11.12 -24.66
CA PHE A 29 -14.49 10.99 -23.28
C PHE A 29 -14.36 9.48 -23.01
N VAL A 30 -13.15 8.96 -23.21
CA VAL A 30 -12.80 7.65 -22.68
C VAL A 30 -12.82 7.82 -21.16
N THR A 31 -13.92 7.48 -20.55
CA THR A 31 -14.00 7.34 -19.09
C THR A 31 -13.13 6.13 -18.74
N HIS A 32 -11.85 6.38 -18.43
CA HIS A 32 -11.03 5.34 -17.83
C HIS A 32 -11.68 4.96 -16.51
N SER A 33 -12.18 3.74 -16.42
CA SER A 33 -12.62 3.19 -15.14
C SER A 33 -11.44 3.24 -14.16
N LYS A 34 -11.69 3.75 -12.95
CA LYS A 34 -10.66 3.80 -11.92
C LYS A 34 -10.16 2.39 -11.62
N LEU A 35 -8.86 2.25 -11.38
CA LEU A 35 -8.25 0.99 -11.00
C LEU A 35 -8.78 0.55 -9.63
N ARG A 36 -9.33 -0.66 -9.53
CA ARG A 36 -9.62 -1.28 -8.23
C ARG A 36 -8.30 -1.47 -7.50
N THR A 37 -8.10 -0.73 -6.43
CA THR A 37 -6.82 -0.67 -5.72
C THR A 37 -6.96 -1.33 -4.35
N ILE A 38 -6.10 -2.31 -4.06
CA ILE A 38 -5.92 -2.86 -2.71
C ILE A 38 -4.60 -2.36 -2.16
N VAL A 39 -4.63 -1.86 -0.92
CA VAL A 39 -3.45 -1.41 -0.19
C VAL A 39 -3.02 -2.48 0.80
N TYR A 40 -1.76 -2.89 0.74
CA TYR A 40 -1.14 -3.89 1.62
C TYR A 40 -0.11 -3.20 2.50
N ILE A 41 -0.38 -3.13 3.80
CA ILE A 41 0.45 -2.40 4.76
C ILE A 41 1.23 -3.38 5.62
N ASP A 42 2.55 -3.35 5.50
CA ASP A 42 3.45 -3.89 6.50
C ASP A 42 3.40 -2.97 7.73
N GLY A 43 2.70 -3.41 8.75
CA GLY A 43 2.39 -2.60 9.93
C GLY A 43 3.63 -2.22 10.73
N PHE A 44 4.63 -3.09 10.81
CA PHE A 44 5.89 -2.79 11.53
C PHE A 44 6.74 -1.81 10.74
N ASN A 45 6.92 -2.03 9.44
CA ASN A 45 7.68 -1.12 8.59
C ASN A 45 7.02 0.27 8.54
N PHE A 46 5.69 0.32 8.48
CA PHE A 46 4.91 1.55 8.52
C PHE A 46 5.04 2.26 9.88
N TYR A 47 4.86 1.53 11.00
CA TYR A 47 4.96 2.12 12.33
C TYR A 47 6.37 2.64 12.62
N TYR A 48 7.38 1.80 12.49
CA TYR A 48 8.76 2.19 12.81
C TYR A 48 9.36 3.19 11.81
N GLY A 49 8.97 3.10 10.54
CA GLY A 49 9.47 4.01 9.51
C GLY A 49 8.79 5.38 9.49
N GLN A 50 7.51 5.45 9.88
CA GLN A 50 6.71 6.66 9.68
C GLN A 50 6.05 7.22 10.94
N LEU A 51 5.60 6.37 11.88
CA LEU A 51 4.69 6.80 12.94
C LEU A 51 5.30 6.85 14.33
N LYS A 52 6.30 6.01 14.65
CA LYS A 52 6.83 5.81 16.00
C LYS A 52 7.12 7.11 16.74
N ASP A 53 7.83 8.02 16.10
CA ASP A 53 8.28 9.28 16.68
C ASP A 53 7.44 10.48 16.18
N SER A 54 6.15 10.22 15.86
CA SER A 54 5.23 11.24 15.37
C SER A 54 4.00 11.36 16.26
N ALA A 55 3.27 12.48 16.12
CA ALA A 55 1.97 12.70 16.74
C ALA A 55 0.81 12.05 15.96
N TYR A 56 1.11 11.33 14.86
CA TYR A 56 0.11 10.86 13.90
C TYR A 56 -0.17 9.36 14.01
N LYS A 57 -0.15 8.79 15.22
CA LYS A 57 -0.39 7.34 15.42
C LYS A 57 -1.88 6.96 15.31
N TRP A 58 -2.80 7.93 15.48
CA TRP A 58 -4.25 7.75 15.45
C TRP A 58 -4.80 8.07 14.06
N LEU A 59 -4.43 7.25 13.04
CA LEU A 59 -4.71 7.50 11.63
C LEU A 59 -5.98 6.82 11.13
N ASP A 60 -6.73 7.56 10.33
CA ASP A 60 -7.70 7.04 9.36
C ASP A 60 -6.95 6.58 8.11
N LEU A 61 -6.78 5.29 7.96
CA LEU A 61 -6.04 4.71 6.84
C LEU A 61 -6.77 4.90 5.51
N THR A 62 -8.10 4.84 5.51
CA THR A 62 -8.90 5.07 4.30
C THR A 62 -8.70 6.49 3.77
N LYS A 63 -8.77 7.49 4.66
CA LYS A 63 -8.54 8.89 4.31
C LYS A 63 -7.11 9.15 3.86
N LEU A 64 -6.13 8.53 4.53
CA LEU A 64 -4.72 8.66 4.19
C LEU A 64 -4.45 8.17 2.76
N PHE A 65 -4.88 6.96 2.42
CA PHE A 65 -4.58 6.40 1.10
C PHE A 65 -5.39 7.06 -0.01
N LYS A 66 -6.62 7.52 0.26
CA LYS A 66 -7.35 8.38 -0.68
C LYS A 66 -6.66 9.72 -0.93
N ALA A 67 -5.92 10.27 0.04
CA ALA A 67 -5.21 11.54 -0.11
C ALA A 67 -3.87 11.44 -0.85
N ILE A 68 -3.17 10.29 -0.76
CA ILE A 68 -1.82 10.14 -1.36
C ILE A 68 -1.79 9.40 -2.69
N LEU A 69 -2.87 8.68 -3.03
CA LEU A 69 -3.00 8.00 -4.31
C LEU A 69 -3.75 8.91 -5.29
N GLY A 70 -3.36 8.87 -6.57
CA GLY A 70 -4.01 9.65 -7.62
C GLY A 70 -5.47 9.24 -7.86
N GLU A 71 -6.21 10.11 -8.55
CA GLU A 71 -7.65 9.92 -8.83
C GLU A 71 -7.96 8.68 -9.67
N GLU A 72 -6.97 8.15 -10.36
CA GLU A 72 -7.03 6.90 -11.11
C GLU A 72 -7.21 5.67 -10.21
N ASN A 73 -6.93 5.79 -8.91
CA ASN A 73 -7.03 4.71 -7.94
C ASN A 73 -8.36 4.79 -7.17
N HIS A 74 -9.11 3.69 -7.19
CA HIS A 74 -10.24 3.47 -6.31
C HIS A 74 -9.87 2.46 -5.23
N VAL A 75 -9.56 2.92 -4.03
CA VAL A 75 -9.20 2.06 -2.90
C VAL A 75 -10.44 1.27 -2.47
N VAL A 76 -10.46 -0.02 -2.77
CA VAL A 76 -11.57 -0.94 -2.45
C VAL A 76 -11.31 -1.68 -1.14
N LYS A 77 -10.04 -1.84 -0.74
CA LYS A 77 -9.65 -2.56 0.48
C LYS A 77 -8.27 -2.13 0.96
N ILE A 78 -8.06 -2.21 2.26
CA ILE A 78 -6.78 -1.99 2.92
C ILE A 78 -6.51 -3.20 3.83
N LYS A 79 -5.45 -3.96 3.56
CA LYS A 79 -5.02 -5.09 4.36
C LYS A 79 -3.82 -4.68 5.21
N TYR A 80 -3.98 -4.70 6.52
CA TYR A 80 -2.97 -4.28 7.49
C TYR A 80 -2.35 -5.51 8.17
N PHE A 81 -1.08 -5.79 7.89
CA PHE A 81 -0.35 -6.95 8.41
C PHE A 81 0.49 -6.54 9.60
N THR A 82 0.33 -7.22 10.73
CA THR A 82 0.97 -6.86 12.00
C THR A 82 0.94 -8.03 12.98
N ALA A 83 1.45 -7.83 14.20
CA ALA A 83 1.24 -8.76 15.31
C ALA A 83 0.85 -7.99 16.58
N ARG A 84 0.20 -8.67 17.52
CA ARG A 84 -0.17 -8.08 18.81
C ARG A 84 1.07 -7.90 19.67
N VAL A 85 1.42 -6.65 19.97
CA VAL A 85 2.58 -6.33 20.81
C VAL A 85 2.34 -6.77 22.26
N GLN A 86 3.41 -7.17 22.92
CA GLN A 86 3.36 -7.52 24.33
C GLN A 86 3.75 -6.31 25.20
N PRO A 87 3.18 -6.17 26.39
CA PRO A 87 3.61 -5.18 27.37
C PRO A 87 5.10 -5.32 27.66
N THR A 88 5.76 -4.19 27.91
CA THR A 88 7.15 -4.16 28.35
C THR A 88 7.26 -3.34 29.64
N ASP A 89 8.35 -3.51 30.39
CA ASP A 89 8.60 -2.73 31.61
C ASP A 89 8.65 -1.21 31.32
N ARG A 90 9.09 -0.82 30.12
CA ARG A 90 9.16 0.58 29.69
C ARG A 90 7.80 1.12 29.23
N ASP A 91 6.93 0.24 28.77
CA ASP A 91 5.61 0.60 28.24
C ASP A 91 4.60 -0.51 28.51
N PRO A 92 4.04 -0.56 29.74
CA PRO A 92 3.12 -1.62 30.15
C PRO A 92 1.73 -1.52 29.48
N GLN A 93 1.41 -0.42 28.82
CA GLN A 93 0.11 -0.18 28.17
C GLN A 93 0.15 -0.21 26.63
N VAL A 94 1.28 -0.58 26.04
CA VAL A 94 1.45 -0.55 24.58
C VAL A 94 0.43 -1.43 23.85
N ASN A 95 0.15 -2.60 24.38
CA ASN A 95 -0.84 -3.55 23.84
C ASN A 95 -2.27 -3.00 23.92
N ILE A 96 -2.64 -2.32 25.01
CA ILE A 96 -3.97 -1.72 25.17
C ILE A 96 -4.18 -0.61 24.15
N ARG A 97 -3.17 0.25 23.93
CA ARG A 97 -3.25 1.31 22.92
C ARG A 97 -3.34 0.75 21.52
N GLN A 98 -2.53 -0.27 21.20
CA GLN A 98 -2.60 -0.93 19.89
C GLN A 98 -3.99 -1.56 19.66
N ASP A 99 -4.54 -2.28 20.64
CA ASP A 99 -5.87 -2.87 20.54
C ASP A 99 -6.96 -1.82 20.37
N THR A 100 -6.89 -0.73 21.13
CA THR A 100 -7.81 0.40 21.00
C THR A 100 -7.79 0.97 19.57
N TYR A 101 -6.61 1.10 18.98
CA TYR A 101 -6.47 1.57 17.59
C TYR A 101 -7.08 0.59 16.59
N PHE A 102 -6.82 -0.70 16.74
CA PHE A 102 -7.39 -1.70 15.84
C PHE A 102 -8.91 -1.75 15.90
N ARG A 103 -9.48 -1.65 17.10
CA ARG A 103 -10.93 -1.54 17.28
C ARG A 103 -11.49 -0.26 16.65
N ALA A 104 -10.77 0.86 16.76
CA ALA A 104 -11.16 2.11 16.12
C ALA A 104 -11.14 1.98 14.59
N LEU A 105 -10.10 1.37 14.01
CA LEU A 105 -10.04 1.11 12.57
C LEU A 105 -11.20 0.22 12.09
N GLN A 106 -11.47 -0.89 12.80
CA GLN A 106 -12.55 -1.80 12.45
C GLN A 106 -13.94 -1.15 12.53
N ALA A 107 -14.14 -0.23 13.49
CA ALA A 107 -15.41 0.46 13.67
C ALA A 107 -15.61 1.63 12.69
N TYR A 108 -14.52 2.30 12.27
CA TYR A 108 -14.60 3.54 11.50
C TYR A 108 -14.20 3.40 10.03
N CYS A 109 -13.34 2.44 9.70
CA CYS A 109 -12.80 2.22 8.36
C CYS A 109 -13.21 0.84 7.85
N PRO A 110 -14.40 0.67 7.27
CA PRO A 110 -14.93 -0.65 6.88
C PRO A 110 -14.10 -1.34 5.80
N GLU A 111 -13.30 -0.58 5.04
CA GLU A 111 -12.39 -1.14 4.04
C GLU A 111 -11.13 -1.79 4.64
N VAL A 112 -10.87 -1.59 5.96
CA VAL A 112 -9.64 -2.07 6.62
C VAL A 112 -9.84 -3.48 7.19
N GLU A 113 -9.00 -4.41 6.74
CA GLU A 113 -8.85 -5.76 7.29
C GLU A 113 -7.50 -5.86 8.01
N ILE A 114 -7.48 -6.40 9.23
CA ILE A 114 -6.26 -6.57 10.02
C ILE A 114 -5.90 -8.05 10.06
N HIS A 115 -4.69 -8.36 9.64
CA HIS A 115 -4.12 -9.71 9.60
C HIS A 115 -3.00 -9.82 10.62
N PHE A 116 -3.11 -10.80 11.52
CA PHE A 116 -2.13 -10.96 12.59
C PHE A 116 -1.14 -12.08 12.30
N GLY A 117 0.14 -11.77 12.39
CA GLY A 117 1.21 -12.70 12.73
C GLY A 117 1.26 -12.95 14.24
N HIS A 118 2.36 -13.45 14.72
CA HIS A 118 2.55 -13.71 16.15
C HIS A 118 3.96 -13.38 16.59
N PHE A 119 4.13 -13.10 17.89
CA PHE A 119 5.45 -13.00 18.50
C PHE A 119 5.89 -14.33 19.08
N LEU A 120 7.13 -14.70 18.76
CA LEU A 120 7.83 -15.80 19.39
C LEU A 120 8.91 -15.24 20.32
N ARG A 121 8.87 -15.61 21.60
CA ARG A 121 9.89 -15.27 22.58
C ARG A 121 10.53 -16.53 23.11
N HIS A 122 11.83 -16.66 22.93
CA HIS A 122 12.61 -17.81 23.36
C HIS A 122 13.99 -17.39 23.85
N LYS A 123 14.63 -18.26 24.61
CA LYS A 123 15.99 -18.06 25.07
C LYS A 123 16.97 -18.54 23.99
N ILE A 124 17.99 -17.74 23.73
CA ILE A 124 19.12 -18.09 22.87
C ILE A 124 20.43 -17.75 23.55
N PHE A 125 21.51 -18.43 23.14
CA PHE A 125 22.84 -18.00 23.45
C PHE A 125 23.35 -17.11 22.32
N ALA A 126 23.64 -15.84 22.63
CA ALA A 126 24.22 -14.88 21.70
C ALA A 126 25.71 -14.65 22.02
N GLU A 127 26.47 -14.30 21.00
CA GLU A 127 27.86 -13.86 21.17
C GLU A 127 27.89 -12.57 21.98
N ASN A 128 28.77 -12.51 22.98
CA ASN A 128 28.95 -11.30 23.78
C ASN A 128 29.95 -10.36 23.08
N ALA A 129 29.50 -9.14 22.79
CA ALA A 129 30.35 -8.13 22.20
C ALA A 129 31.54 -7.71 23.11
N ASN A 130 31.44 -7.99 24.42
CA ASN A 130 32.46 -7.66 25.43
C ASN A 130 32.78 -8.92 26.29
N PRO A 131 33.47 -9.91 25.74
CA PRO A 131 33.86 -11.11 26.49
C PRO A 131 34.86 -10.76 27.62
N PRO A 132 34.98 -11.58 28.67
CA PRO A 132 34.23 -12.76 29.01
C PRO A 132 32.85 -12.47 29.65
N PRO A 133 31.89 -13.44 29.62
CA PRO A 133 31.94 -14.72 28.91
C PRO A 133 31.76 -14.52 27.40
N SER A 134 32.24 -15.47 26.59
CA SER A 134 32.12 -15.40 25.12
C SER A 134 30.67 -15.47 24.62
N ARG A 135 29.77 -16.10 25.38
CA ARG A 135 28.35 -16.22 25.10
C ARG A 135 27.51 -15.89 26.31
N ILE A 136 26.37 -15.26 26.07
CA ILE A 136 25.37 -14.91 27.10
C ILE A 136 23.99 -15.44 26.69
N GLU A 137 23.19 -15.87 27.67
CA GLU A 137 21.78 -16.22 27.46
C GLU A 137 20.97 -14.94 27.40
N ILE A 138 20.20 -14.78 26.32
CA ILE A 138 19.28 -13.65 26.14
C ILE A 138 17.89 -14.14 25.75
N PHE A 139 16.86 -13.34 26.05
CA PHE A 139 15.55 -13.51 25.43
C PHE A 139 15.54 -12.83 24.07
N LYS A 140 15.32 -13.63 23.03
CA LYS A 140 15.06 -13.11 21.69
C LYS A 140 13.56 -13.09 21.45
N THR A 141 13.04 -11.93 21.08
CA THR A 141 11.63 -11.79 20.67
C THR A 141 11.61 -11.44 19.19
N GLU A 142 10.96 -12.26 18.39
CA GLU A 142 10.84 -12.09 16.95
C GLU A 142 9.37 -12.10 16.57
N GLU A 143 9.00 -11.23 15.66
CA GLU A 143 7.74 -11.33 14.97
C GLU A 143 7.86 -12.35 13.85
N LYS A 144 6.80 -13.12 13.64
CA LYS A 144 6.71 -14.17 12.61
C LYS A 144 5.39 -14.06 11.87
N GLY A 145 5.47 -14.13 10.57
CA GLY A 145 4.34 -14.37 9.68
C GLY A 145 3.71 -13.15 9.05
N SER A 146 3.93 -11.90 9.53
CA SER A 146 3.30 -10.73 8.89
C SER A 146 3.74 -10.53 7.45
N ASP A 147 5.04 -10.63 7.16
CA ASP A 147 5.59 -10.42 5.82
C ASP A 147 5.21 -11.56 4.87
N VAL A 148 5.26 -12.80 5.39
CA VAL A 148 4.79 -13.98 4.64
C VAL A 148 3.31 -13.85 4.30
N ASN A 149 2.47 -13.47 5.30
CA ASN A 149 1.04 -13.26 5.07
C ASN A 149 0.81 -12.14 4.04
N LEU A 150 1.53 -11.02 4.14
CA LEU A 150 1.44 -9.94 3.17
C LEU A 150 1.76 -10.44 1.75
N ALA A 151 2.90 -11.12 1.56
CA ALA A 151 3.31 -11.66 0.27
C ALA A 151 2.27 -12.64 -0.30
N LEU A 152 1.74 -13.55 0.53
CA LEU A 152 0.72 -14.52 0.13
C LEU A 152 -0.58 -13.83 -0.26
N HIS A 153 -1.04 -12.82 0.50
CA HIS A 153 -2.26 -12.09 0.17
C HIS A 153 -2.14 -11.29 -1.12
N VAL A 154 -1.00 -10.63 -1.36
CA VAL A 154 -0.76 -9.92 -2.63
C VAL A 154 -0.86 -10.87 -3.82
N LEU A 155 -0.24 -12.05 -3.75
CA LEU A 155 -0.27 -13.07 -4.79
C LEU A 155 -1.68 -13.69 -4.95
N ASN A 156 -2.30 -14.12 -3.86
CA ASN A 156 -3.60 -14.77 -3.90
C ASN A 156 -4.69 -13.84 -4.47
N ASP A 157 -4.67 -12.56 -4.09
CA ASP A 157 -5.61 -11.57 -4.59
C ASP A 157 -5.36 -11.26 -6.09
N ALA A 158 -4.11 -11.37 -6.57
CA ALA A 158 -3.80 -11.28 -7.99
C ALA A 158 -4.39 -12.45 -8.78
N TRP A 159 -4.22 -13.68 -8.27
CA TRP A 159 -4.83 -14.89 -8.83
C TRP A 159 -6.37 -14.82 -8.88
N ALA A 160 -6.97 -14.34 -7.80
CA ALA A 160 -8.41 -14.15 -7.70
C ALA A 160 -8.93 -12.94 -8.52
N ASN A 161 -8.03 -12.19 -9.20
CA ASN A 161 -8.35 -10.95 -9.92
C ASN A 161 -9.13 -9.94 -9.07
N SER A 162 -8.79 -9.83 -7.78
CA SER A 162 -9.48 -8.98 -6.81
C SER A 162 -9.11 -7.51 -6.95
N TYR A 163 -8.02 -7.17 -7.64
CA TYR A 163 -7.55 -5.81 -7.87
C TYR A 163 -6.95 -5.62 -9.27
N ASP A 164 -6.83 -4.38 -9.68
CA ASP A 164 -6.10 -3.95 -10.88
C ASP A 164 -4.75 -3.32 -10.48
N CYS A 165 -4.71 -2.70 -9.29
CA CYS A 165 -3.51 -2.10 -8.70
C CYS A 165 -3.30 -2.62 -7.26
N ALA A 166 -2.11 -3.11 -6.96
CA ALA A 166 -1.65 -3.40 -5.60
C ALA A 166 -0.73 -2.28 -5.13
N VAL A 167 -1.07 -1.62 -4.02
CA VAL A 167 -0.19 -0.63 -3.38
C VAL A 167 0.44 -1.26 -2.15
N VAL A 168 1.75 -1.43 -2.15
CA VAL A 168 2.50 -2.03 -1.05
C VAL A 168 3.20 -0.94 -0.23
N VAL A 169 2.92 -0.94 1.07
CA VAL A 169 3.48 0.02 2.04
C VAL A 169 4.52 -0.70 2.88
N SER A 170 5.71 -0.80 2.36
CA SER A 170 6.88 -1.41 3.01
C SER A 170 8.18 -0.93 2.35
N ASN A 171 9.30 -1.17 3.01
CA ASN A 171 10.65 -1.04 2.45
C ASN A 171 11.43 -2.35 2.61
N ASP A 172 10.76 -3.45 2.92
CA ASP A 172 11.37 -4.75 3.09
C ASP A 172 11.62 -5.42 1.73
N SER A 173 12.88 -5.72 1.45
CA SER A 173 13.32 -6.36 0.21
C SER A 173 12.79 -7.79 0.03
N ASP A 174 12.40 -8.47 1.10
CA ASP A 174 11.93 -9.86 1.06
C ASP A 174 10.61 -9.99 0.28
N LEU A 175 9.86 -8.90 0.15
CA LEU A 175 8.65 -8.82 -0.67
C LEU A 175 8.94 -8.76 -2.19
N ALA A 176 10.19 -8.56 -2.61
CA ALA A 176 10.52 -8.31 -4.02
C ALA A 176 10.08 -9.44 -4.96
N THR A 177 10.26 -10.70 -4.54
CA THR A 177 9.86 -11.87 -5.34
C THR A 177 8.35 -11.94 -5.53
N ALA A 178 7.56 -11.64 -4.49
CA ALA A 178 6.10 -11.62 -4.60
C ALA A 178 5.64 -10.54 -5.60
N LEU A 179 6.22 -9.33 -5.54
CA LEU A 179 5.90 -8.25 -6.48
C LEU A 179 6.32 -8.60 -7.91
N GLN A 180 7.48 -9.25 -8.09
CA GLN A 180 7.90 -9.73 -9.39
C GLN A 180 6.89 -10.71 -9.99
N LEU A 181 6.46 -11.72 -9.24
CA LEU A 181 5.49 -12.70 -9.70
C LEU A 181 4.14 -12.04 -10.07
N VAL A 182 3.66 -11.10 -9.27
CA VAL A 182 2.43 -10.34 -9.58
C VAL A 182 2.58 -9.58 -10.89
N LYS A 183 3.71 -8.92 -11.12
CA LYS A 183 3.97 -8.16 -12.34
C LYS A 183 4.07 -9.05 -13.57
N ASP A 184 4.85 -10.13 -13.48
CA ASP A 184 5.21 -10.97 -14.61
C ASP A 184 4.05 -11.90 -15.02
N GLN A 185 3.36 -12.49 -14.04
CA GLN A 185 2.31 -13.47 -14.29
C GLN A 185 0.91 -12.86 -14.43
N HIS A 186 0.61 -11.80 -13.67
CA HIS A 186 -0.73 -11.20 -13.61
C HIS A 186 -0.82 -9.83 -14.28
N ARG A 187 0.31 -9.23 -14.67
CA ARG A 187 0.41 -7.91 -15.34
C ARG A 187 -0.33 -6.79 -14.58
N LYS A 188 -0.39 -6.91 -13.25
CA LYS A 188 -1.05 -5.90 -12.40
C LYS A 188 -0.15 -4.67 -12.21
N VAL A 189 -0.79 -3.54 -11.97
CA VAL A 189 -0.09 -2.32 -11.57
C VAL A 189 0.39 -2.46 -10.14
N ILE A 190 1.64 -2.06 -9.87
CA ILE A 190 2.22 -2.10 -8.53
C ILE A 190 2.62 -0.69 -8.12
N GLY A 191 1.99 -0.17 -7.09
CA GLY A 191 2.42 1.04 -6.39
C GLY A 191 3.29 0.70 -5.19
N LEU A 192 4.34 1.47 -4.97
CA LEU A 192 5.19 1.34 -3.78
C LEU A 192 5.11 2.62 -2.94
N VAL A 193 4.81 2.45 -1.66
CA VAL A 193 4.85 3.50 -0.65
C VAL A 193 5.96 3.16 0.34
N THR A 194 7.02 3.98 0.38
CA THR A 194 8.14 3.77 1.31
C THR A 194 7.92 4.56 2.59
N PRO A 195 7.72 3.90 3.75
CA PRO A 195 7.63 4.58 5.04
C PRO A 195 8.92 5.33 5.38
N GLY A 196 8.79 6.56 5.88
CA GLY A 196 9.94 7.41 6.26
C GLY A 196 10.61 8.17 5.10
N ALA A 197 10.12 8.04 3.87
CA ALA A 197 10.61 8.88 2.77
C ALA A 197 10.22 10.37 2.99
N PRO A 198 11.04 11.34 2.57
CA PRO A 198 12.26 11.17 1.74
C PRO A 198 13.54 10.83 2.50
N LYS A 199 13.54 10.84 3.84
CA LYS A 199 14.75 10.53 4.65
C LYS A 199 15.25 9.09 4.40
N ARG A 200 14.32 8.14 4.19
CA ARG A 200 14.61 6.74 3.89
C ARG A 200 14.46 6.48 2.38
N LYS A 201 15.52 6.01 1.75
CA LYS A 201 15.47 5.63 0.32
C LYS A 201 14.67 4.35 0.13
N PRO A 202 13.86 4.23 -0.95
CA PRO A 202 13.20 2.98 -1.31
C PRO A 202 14.21 1.86 -1.57
N SER A 203 13.88 0.63 -1.15
CA SER A 203 14.63 -0.56 -1.50
C SER A 203 14.71 -0.68 -3.03
N TRP A 204 15.93 -0.87 -3.55
CA TRP A 204 16.14 -1.04 -4.99
C TRP A 204 15.43 -2.29 -5.51
N GLN A 205 15.44 -3.37 -4.73
CA GLN A 205 14.76 -4.62 -5.08
C GLN A 205 13.26 -4.44 -5.25
N LEU A 206 12.60 -3.66 -4.40
CA LEU A 206 11.17 -3.35 -4.55
C LEU A 206 10.92 -2.40 -5.71
N LYS A 207 11.73 -1.34 -5.81
CA LYS A 207 11.54 -0.27 -6.79
C LYS A 207 11.55 -0.78 -8.24
N ARG A 208 12.38 -1.77 -8.57
CA ARG A 208 12.46 -2.34 -9.93
C ARG A 208 11.18 -3.03 -10.40
N HIS A 209 10.33 -3.45 -9.48
CA HIS A 209 9.05 -4.11 -9.78
C HIS A 209 7.87 -3.14 -9.71
N ALA A 210 8.02 -1.97 -9.10
CA ALA A 210 6.96 -0.98 -9.00
C ALA A 210 6.70 -0.28 -10.34
N SER A 211 5.43 -0.02 -10.63
CA SER A 211 4.96 0.79 -11.75
C SER A 211 5.03 2.28 -11.41
N PHE A 212 4.76 2.61 -10.16
CA PHE A 212 4.93 3.95 -9.60
C PHE A 212 5.33 3.86 -8.12
N PHE A 213 5.83 4.99 -7.59
CA PHE A 213 6.13 5.11 -6.16
C PHE A 213 5.69 6.48 -5.65
N THR A 214 5.23 6.48 -4.41
CA THR A 214 4.83 7.70 -3.71
C THR A 214 5.33 7.68 -2.27
N SER A 215 5.23 8.80 -1.59
CA SER A 215 5.66 8.94 -0.20
C SER A 215 4.56 9.58 0.66
N ILE A 216 4.55 9.22 1.93
CA ILE A 216 3.61 9.78 2.90
C ILE A 216 4.20 11.08 3.42
N ARG A 217 3.63 12.19 3.00
CA ARG A 217 4.02 13.53 3.46
C ARG A 217 3.31 13.88 4.76
N GLN A 218 3.92 14.76 5.55
CA GLN A 218 3.39 15.17 6.85
C GLN A 218 1.98 15.78 6.76
N TRP A 219 1.68 16.55 5.71
CA TRP A 219 0.35 17.12 5.52
C TRP A 219 -0.73 16.03 5.38
N ALA A 220 -0.42 14.93 4.67
CA ALA A 220 -1.36 13.83 4.49
C ALA A 220 -1.64 13.11 5.82
N LEU A 221 -0.63 12.92 6.67
CA LEU A 221 -0.81 12.39 8.03
C LEU A 221 -1.67 13.33 8.89
N ALA A 222 -1.37 14.62 8.87
CA ALA A 222 -2.09 15.62 9.68
C ALA A 222 -3.58 15.72 9.32
N GLN A 223 -3.92 15.58 8.03
CA GLN A 223 -5.31 15.63 7.56
C GLN A 223 -6.06 14.31 7.72
N SER A 224 -5.35 13.20 7.97
CA SER A 224 -5.92 11.85 8.01
C SER A 224 -5.96 11.27 9.41
N LEU A 225 -6.32 12.08 10.41
CA LEU A 225 -6.54 11.57 11.76
C LEU A 225 -7.98 11.07 11.92
N LEU A 226 -8.12 9.98 12.68
CA LEU A 226 -9.41 9.54 13.20
C LEU A 226 -9.98 10.59 14.17
N PRO A 227 -11.29 10.69 14.32
CA PRO A 227 -11.90 11.51 15.37
C PRO A 227 -11.42 11.03 16.75
N SER A 228 -11.31 11.97 17.70
CA SER A 228 -10.87 11.64 19.06
C SER A 228 -11.82 10.67 19.79
N ILE A 229 -13.08 10.66 19.41
CA ILE A 229 -14.12 9.73 19.84
C ILE A 229 -14.69 9.11 18.57
N ILE A 230 -14.68 7.78 18.47
CA ILE A 230 -15.25 7.09 17.31
C ILE A 230 -16.77 7.13 17.38
N PRO A 231 -17.46 7.67 16.37
CA PRO A 231 -18.92 7.80 16.37
C PRO A 231 -19.63 6.48 16.66
N ASN A 232 -20.69 6.53 17.45
CA ASN A 232 -21.52 5.40 17.85
C ASN A 232 -20.77 4.31 18.64
N THR A 233 -19.65 4.67 19.28
CA THR A 233 -18.87 3.76 20.14
C THR A 233 -18.33 4.51 21.37
N GLU A 234 -17.81 3.76 22.34
CA GLU A 234 -17.07 4.30 23.50
C GLU A 234 -15.56 4.40 23.24
N ILE A 235 -15.11 4.15 22.01
CA ILE A 235 -13.69 4.11 21.69
C ILE A 235 -13.15 5.54 21.59
N THR A 236 -12.18 5.84 22.46
CA THR A 236 -11.52 7.17 22.50
C THR A 236 -10.04 7.03 22.20
N LYS A 237 -9.47 8.08 21.60
CA LYS A 237 -8.04 8.18 21.36
C LYS A 237 -7.28 8.06 22.71
N PRO A 238 -6.28 7.16 22.82
CA PRO A 238 -5.44 7.07 24.00
C PRO A 238 -4.70 8.38 24.29
N LYS A 239 -4.68 8.83 25.56
CA LYS A 239 -4.08 10.10 25.98
C LYS A 239 -2.57 10.19 25.70
N THR A 240 -1.89 9.05 25.74
CA THR A 240 -0.41 8.93 25.62
C THR A 240 0.05 8.50 24.22
N TRP A 241 -0.72 8.83 23.22
CA TRP A 241 -0.43 8.39 21.84
C TRP A 241 -0.26 9.52 20.85
#